data_3dffd626974f851f1963e16e9a323b83
#
_entry.id   3dffd626974f851f1963e16e9a323b83
#
_cell.length_a   1.000
_cell.length_b   1.000
_cell.length_c   1.000
_cell.angle_alpha   90.00
_cell.angle_beta   90.00
_cell.angle_gamma   90.00
#
_symmetry.space_group_name_H-M   'P 1'
#
loop_
_entity.id
_entity.type
_entity.pdbx_description
1 polymer ?
#
loop_
_entity_poly.entity_id
_entity_poly.type
_entity_poly.pdbx_seq_one_letter_code
_entity_poly.pdbx_strand_id
1 'polypeptide(L)'
;EQSRWMGSIAQDNTGNIALAYSISGKNNYPSLAYTARRIGDDLGKMTLQETIFFQGEGNQKGTNRFGDYAQMTVDPTDNSTFWFTGEFIGQNGWETGITAFKVPPKANFDVGVIQLVAPQKGILTANEKITIKVKNFGVQAVDTIPIGFVFNNSTYTDTIFTNLDVNVEMDFTFNTSIDLSTEG
;
A
#
# COMPACT_ATOMS: atom_id res chain seq x y z
N GLU A 1 6.63 -6.40 15.42
CA GLU A 1 5.23 -6.79 15.34
C GLU A 1 4.35 -5.65 15.84
N GLN A 2 3.22 -5.40 15.18
CA GLN A 2 2.24 -4.38 15.56
C GLN A 2 0.88 -5.04 15.76
N SER A 3 0.19 -4.64 16.80
CA SER A 3 -1.18 -5.07 17.11
C SER A 3 -2.17 -4.05 16.57
N ARG A 4 -3.33 -4.53 16.12
CA ARG A 4 -4.46 -3.73 15.63
C ARG A 4 -5.71 -4.18 16.35
N TRP A 5 -6.51 -3.22 16.86
CA TRP A 5 -7.73 -3.50 17.64
C TRP A 5 -8.73 -2.36 17.52
N MET A 6 -9.92 -2.53 18.05
CA MET A 6 -11.04 -1.58 18.02
C MET A 6 -11.33 -1.09 16.60
N GLY A 7 -11.45 -2.05 15.67
CA GLY A 7 -11.72 -1.76 14.25
C GLY A 7 -13.18 -1.38 14.03
N SER A 8 -13.41 -0.41 13.14
CA SER A 8 -14.71 -0.09 12.58
C SER A 8 -14.62 0.01 11.06
N ILE A 9 -15.61 -0.52 10.37
CA ILE A 9 -15.64 -0.69 8.91
C ILE A 9 -16.90 -0.06 8.33
N ALA A 10 -16.78 0.56 7.17
CA ALA A 10 -17.92 1.06 6.40
C ALA A 10 -17.70 0.87 4.90
N GLN A 11 -18.79 0.94 4.13
CA GLN A 11 -18.78 0.89 2.68
C GLN A 11 -19.47 2.13 2.14
N ASP A 12 -18.83 2.80 1.14
CA ASP A 12 -19.43 3.93 0.45
C ASP A 12 -20.45 3.51 -0.63
N ASN A 13 -21.12 4.46 -1.23
CA ASN A 13 -22.14 4.20 -2.27
C ASN A 13 -21.56 3.65 -3.58
N THR A 14 -20.26 3.73 -3.79
CA THR A 14 -19.58 3.17 -4.97
C THR A 14 -19.06 1.76 -4.72
N GLY A 15 -19.14 1.26 -3.49
CA GLY A 15 -18.69 -0.07 -3.10
C GLY A 15 -17.25 -0.14 -2.59
N ASN A 16 -16.58 1.00 -2.39
CA ASN A 16 -15.29 1.02 -1.69
C ASN A 16 -15.49 0.73 -0.21
N ILE A 17 -14.55 0.04 0.40
CA ILE A 17 -14.59 -0.34 1.81
C ILE A 17 -13.40 0.29 2.53
N ALA A 18 -13.66 0.95 3.64
CA ALA A 18 -12.62 1.45 4.53
C ALA A 18 -12.73 0.79 5.92
N LEU A 19 -11.59 0.54 6.53
CA LEU A 19 -11.44 0.00 7.87
C LEU A 19 -10.44 0.87 8.63
N ALA A 20 -10.84 1.44 9.75
CA ALA A 20 -9.94 2.17 10.64
C ALA A 20 -9.92 1.52 12.02
N TYR A 21 -8.83 1.71 12.75
CA TYR A 21 -8.53 0.99 13.99
C TYR A 21 -7.44 1.68 14.79
N SER A 22 -7.31 1.25 16.05
CA SER A 22 -6.14 1.57 16.86
C SER A 22 -4.97 0.63 16.49
N ILE A 23 -3.76 1.17 16.48
CA ILE A 23 -2.53 0.43 16.18
C ILE A 23 -1.43 0.78 17.18
N SER A 24 -0.68 -0.22 17.64
CA SER A 24 0.49 -0.01 18.50
C SER A 24 1.50 -1.16 18.33
N GLY A 25 2.74 -0.92 18.72
CA GLY A 25 3.80 -1.93 18.68
C GLY A 25 5.06 -1.47 19.38
N LYS A 26 6.13 -2.25 19.26
CA LYS A 26 7.39 -1.95 19.91
C LYS A 26 7.96 -0.56 19.59
N ASN A 27 7.73 -0.09 18.38
CA ASN A 27 8.25 1.17 17.86
C ASN A 27 7.15 2.19 17.52
N ASN A 28 5.93 1.96 18.01
CA ASN A 28 4.78 2.81 17.72
C ASN A 28 3.86 2.88 18.94
N TYR A 29 3.65 4.08 19.45
CA TYR A 29 2.68 4.33 20.51
C TYR A 29 1.24 4.13 20.00
N PRO A 30 0.25 3.96 20.91
CA PRO A 30 -1.15 3.81 20.51
C PRO A 30 -1.62 4.95 19.64
N SER A 31 -1.85 4.65 18.38
CA SER A 31 -2.14 5.55 17.25
C SER A 31 -3.45 5.15 16.60
N LEU A 32 -3.99 5.99 15.73
CA LEU A 32 -5.11 5.65 14.86
C LEU A 32 -4.65 5.55 13.41
N ALA A 33 -5.06 4.47 12.75
CA ALA A 33 -4.73 4.18 11.37
C ALA A 33 -5.96 3.71 10.58
N TYR A 34 -5.85 3.77 9.26
CA TYR A 34 -6.83 3.16 8.37
C TYR A 34 -6.16 2.46 7.20
N THR A 35 -6.90 1.58 6.61
CA THR A 35 -6.65 0.99 5.30
C THR A 35 -7.96 0.91 4.53
N ALA A 36 -7.91 0.74 3.22
CA ALA A 36 -9.10 0.65 2.41
C ALA A 36 -8.89 -0.27 1.20
N ARG A 37 -10.00 -0.61 0.54
CA ARG A 37 -9.99 -1.24 -0.77
C ARG A 37 -11.02 -0.57 -1.67
N ARG A 38 -10.76 -0.57 -2.96
CA ARG A 38 -11.69 -0.10 -3.96
C ARG A 38 -12.63 -1.22 -4.38
N ILE A 39 -13.79 -0.84 -4.90
CA ILE A 39 -14.62 -1.79 -5.66
C ILE A 39 -13.77 -2.40 -6.80
N GLY A 40 -13.92 -3.71 -7.00
CA GLY A 40 -13.17 -4.45 -8.04
C GLY A 40 -11.74 -4.82 -7.68
N ASP A 41 -11.23 -4.46 -6.49
CA ASP A 41 -9.98 -5.01 -5.99
C ASP A 41 -10.14 -6.49 -5.58
N ASP A 42 -9.03 -7.23 -5.49
CA ASP A 42 -9.03 -8.64 -5.10
C ASP A 42 -9.76 -8.85 -3.77
N LEU A 43 -10.62 -9.86 -3.73
CA LEU A 43 -11.34 -10.21 -2.50
C LEU A 43 -10.38 -10.64 -1.38
N GLY A 44 -10.72 -10.31 -0.15
CA GLY A 44 -9.94 -10.66 1.04
C GLY A 44 -8.69 -9.82 1.25
N LYS A 45 -8.48 -8.75 0.47
CA LYS A 45 -7.35 -7.83 0.61
C LYS A 45 -7.83 -6.41 0.82
N MET A 46 -7.10 -5.67 1.67
CA MET A 46 -7.16 -4.21 1.76
C MET A 46 -5.98 -3.68 0.94
N THR A 47 -6.27 -3.15 -0.24
CA THR A 47 -5.25 -2.86 -1.27
C THR A 47 -4.60 -1.50 -1.11
N LEU A 48 -5.23 -0.57 -0.39
CA LEU A 48 -4.62 0.70 -0.04
C LEU A 48 -3.67 0.51 1.14
N GLN A 49 -2.51 1.14 1.05
CA GLN A 49 -1.52 1.12 2.11
C GLN A 49 -2.10 1.65 3.43
N GLU A 50 -1.77 0.97 4.53
CA GLU A 50 -2.07 1.44 5.88
C GLU A 50 -1.48 2.84 6.10
N THR A 51 -2.31 3.75 6.59
CA THR A 51 -1.93 5.14 6.85
C THR A 51 -2.30 5.50 8.29
N ILE A 52 -1.34 6.01 9.05
CA ILE A 52 -1.58 6.58 10.38
C ILE A 52 -2.05 8.03 10.19
N PHE A 53 -3.20 8.38 10.74
CA PHE A 53 -3.72 9.74 10.70
C PHE A 53 -3.65 10.47 12.04
N PHE A 54 -3.56 9.74 13.17
CA PHE A 54 -3.19 10.30 14.48
C PHE A 54 -2.06 9.47 15.07
N GLN A 55 -0.88 10.06 15.11
CA GLN A 55 0.32 9.41 15.67
C GLN A 55 0.29 9.52 17.19
N GLY A 56 0.41 8.39 17.88
CA GLY A 56 0.59 8.36 19.32
C GLY A 56 1.96 8.91 19.75
N GLU A 57 1.99 9.60 20.88
CA GLU A 57 3.19 10.25 21.44
C GLU A 57 3.55 9.76 22.85
N GLY A 58 2.76 8.84 23.40
CA GLY A 58 2.97 8.31 24.73
C GLY A 58 2.40 6.91 24.96
N ASN A 59 2.69 6.36 26.15
CA ASN A 59 2.16 5.08 26.59
C ASN A 59 0.89 5.28 27.41
N GLN A 60 -0.04 4.35 27.31
CA GLN A 60 -1.11 4.23 28.28
C GLN A 60 -0.53 3.88 29.66
N LYS A 61 -0.98 4.59 30.70
CA LYS A 61 -0.58 4.39 32.09
C LYS A 61 -1.80 4.31 33.00
N GLY A 62 -1.68 3.52 34.09
CA GLY A 62 -2.68 3.49 35.17
C GLY A 62 -3.97 2.72 34.90
N THR A 63 -4.13 2.13 33.72
CA THR A 63 -5.29 1.31 33.36
C THR A 63 -4.93 0.28 32.30
N ASN A 64 -5.72 -0.80 32.21
CA ASN A 64 -5.65 -1.82 31.16
C ASN A 64 -6.80 -1.75 30.15
N ARG A 65 -7.64 -0.70 30.21
CA ARG A 65 -8.71 -0.44 29.21
C ARG A 65 -8.23 0.58 28.22
N PHE A 66 -8.58 0.40 26.95
CA PHE A 66 -8.24 1.32 25.86
C PHE A 66 -9.28 1.25 24.74
N GLY A 67 -9.74 2.41 24.29
CA GLY A 67 -10.54 2.55 23.07
C GLY A 67 -11.82 1.76 23.09
N ASP A 68 -12.65 1.86 24.14
CA ASP A 68 -13.87 1.07 24.27
C ASP A 68 -14.85 1.28 23.10
N TYR A 69 -14.74 2.41 22.40
CA TYR A 69 -15.63 2.76 21.29
C TYR A 69 -14.85 3.39 20.15
N ALA A 70 -15.01 2.81 18.97
CA ALA A 70 -14.56 3.36 17.72
C ALA A 70 -15.69 3.26 16.69
N GLN A 71 -15.87 4.29 15.88
CA GLN A 71 -16.96 4.32 14.91
C GLN A 71 -16.50 4.87 13.59
N MET A 72 -16.81 4.14 12.52
CA MET A 72 -16.72 4.64 11.13
C MET A 72 -18.13 4.76 10.56
N THR A 73 -18.38 5.84 9.85
CA THR A 73 -19.62 6.08 9.12
C THR A 73 -19.32 6.75 7.79
N VAL A 74 -20.29 6.74 6.89
CA VAL A 74 -20.21 7.45 5.60
C VAL A 74 -21.06 8.70 5.71
N ASP A 75 -20.54 9.83 5.20
CA ASP A 75 -21.23 11.11 5.18
C ASP A 75 -22.50 11.00 4.32
N PRO A 76 -23.69 11.26 4.88
CA PRO A 76 -24.95 11.14 4.12
C PRO A 76 -25.13 12.24 3.07
N THR A 77 -24.30 13.29 3.08
CA THR A 77 -24.43 14.39 2.11
C THR A 77 -23.80 14.04 0.77
N ASP A 78 -22.73 13.25 0.75
CA ASP A 78 -22.03 12.87 -0.47
C ASP A 78 -21.92 11.34 -0.68
N ASN A 79 -22.25 10.56 0.35
CA ASN A 79 -22.23 9.10 0.36
C ASN A 79 -20.87 8.49 -0.02
N SER A 80 -19.76 9.23 0.13
CA SER A 80 -18.42 8.84 -0.28
C SER A 80 -17.31 9.23 0.71
N THR A 81 -17.55 10.19 1.59
CA THR A 81 -16.62 10.56 2.65
C THR A 81 -16.80 9.65 3.86
N PHE A 82 -15.72 9.00 4.26
CA PHE A 82 -15.66 8.22 5.49
C PHE A 82 -15.29 9.13 6.66
N TRP A 83 -16.05 9.06 7.73
CA TRP A 83 -15.76 9.68 9.01
C TRP A 83 -15.40 8.61 10.02
N PHE A 84 -14.33 8.82 10.75
CA PHE A 84 -13.89 7.91 11.80
C PHE A 84 -13.62 8.68 13.09
N THR A 85 -14.03 8.09 14.22
CA THR A 85 -13.64 8.54 15.56
C THR A 85 -13.05 7.38 16.34
N GLY A 86 -12.03 7.65 17.14
CA GLY A 86 -11.38 6.67 18.01
C GLY A 86 -10.44 7.35 19.00
N GLU A 87 -9.83 6.57 19.87
CA GLU A 87 -8.92 7.04 20.89
C GLU A 87 -7.46 6.73 20.53
N PHE A 88 -6.55 7.65 20.88
CA PHE A 88 -5.11 7.48 20.79
C PHE A 88 -4.44 8.10 22.02
N ILE A 89 -3.13 7.87 22.20
CA ILE A 89 -2.38 8.47 23.31
C ILE A 89 -1.55 9.64 22.77
N GLY A 90 -2.02 10.85 23.00
CA GLY A 90 -1.28 12.07 22.69
C GLY A 90 -0.30 12.45 23.81
N GLN A 91 0.21 13.66 23.74
CA GLN A 91 1.19 14.18 24.73
C GLN A 91 0.64 14.23 26.15
N ASN A 92 -0.65 14.53 26.30
CA ASN A 92 -1.31 14.71 27.61
C ASN A 92 -2.04 13.46 28.09
N GLY A 93 -1.88 12.35 27.42
CA GLY A 93 -2.57 11.08 27.72
C GLY A 93 -3.62 10.75 26.68
N TRP A 94 -4.81 10.31 27.12
CA TRP A 94 -5.89 9.92 26.22
C TRP A 94 -6.48 11.12 25.49
N GLU A 95 -6.58 10.96 24.19
CA GLU A 95 -7.19 11.93 23.28
C GLU A 95 -8.14 11.21 22.33
N THR A 96 -9.17 11.91 21.86
CA THR A 96 -10.09 11.43 20.85
C THR A 96 -9.76 12.09 19.52
N GLY A 97 -9.54 11.27 18.50
CA GLY A 97 -9.35 11.74 17.12
C GLY A 97 -10.63 11.61 16.31
N ILE A 98 -10.95 12.64 15.53
CA ILE A 98 -12.00 12.60 14.51
C ILE A 98 -11.36 12.98 13.19
N THR A 99 -11.56 12.15 12.16
CA THR A 99 -11.01 12.39 10.83
C THR A 99 -12.02 12.06 9.74
N ALA A 100 -11.83 12.68 8.58
CA ALA A 100 -12.59 12.38 7.37
C ALA A 100 -11.63 12.14 6.21
N PHE A 101 -11.96 11.16 5.36
CA PHE A 101 -11.17 10.84 4.18
C PHE A 101 -12.05 10.20 3.09
N LYS A 102 -11.54 10.18 1.87
CA LYS A 102 -12.14 9.44 0.74
C LYS A 102 -11.18 8.37 0.27
N VAL A 103 -11.72 7.26 -0.22
CA VAL A 103 -10.94 6.28 -0.97
C VAL A 103 -10.62 6.87 -2.35
N PRO A 104 -9.33 7.09 -2.69
CA PRO A 104 -8.99 7.67 -3.98
C PRO A 104 -9.35 6.69 -5.11
N PRO A 105 -9.80 7.16 -6.26
CA PRO A 105 -10.05 6.31 -7.42
C PRO A 105 -8.76 5.60 -7.86
N LYS A 106 -8.88 4.52 -8.62
CA LYS A 106 -7.72 3.95 -9.32
C LYS A 106 -7.15 4.98 -10.30
N ALA A 107 -5.84 5.03 -10.41
CA ALA A 107 -5.19 5.86 -11.42
C ALA A 107 -5.57 5.35 -12.84
N ASN A 108 -5.64 6.27 -13.81
CA ASN A 108 -5.86 5.90 -15.20
C ASN A 108 -4.74 4.99 -15.68
N PHE A 109 -3.50 5.35 -15.39
CA PHE A 109 -2.29 4.62 -15.74
C PHE A 109 -1.53 4.29 -14.45
N ASP A 110 -1.34 3.01 -14.19
CA ASP A 110 -0.63 2.52 -13.01
C ASP A 110 0.01 1.17 -13.36
N VAL A 111 1.31 1.18 -13.62
CA VAL A 111 2.07 -0.04 -13.93
C VAL A 111 3.13 -0.25 -12.87
N GLY A 112 3.16 -1.42 -12.29
CA GLY A 112 4.11 -1.80 -11.26
C GLY A 112 4.87 -3.07 -11.58
N VAL A 113 6.10 -3.17 -11.09
CA VAL A 113 6.87 -4.41 -11.07
C VAL A 113 6.36 -5.28 -9.93
N ILE A 114 5.96 -6.51 -10.24
CA ILE A 114 5.39 -7.45 -9.26
C ILE A 114 6.35 -8.60 -8.92
N GLN A 115 7.36 -8.84 -9.77
CA GLN A 115 8.31 -9.93 -9.55
C GLN A 115 9.62 -9.68 -10.31
N LEU A 116 10.73 -10.10 -9.69
CA LEU A 116 11.98 -10.38 -10.40
C LEU A 116 11.94 -11.82 -10.89
N VAL A 117 11.90 -12.02 -12.20
CA VAL A 117 11.80 -13.35 -12.83
C VAL A 117 13.19 -13.97 -13.04
N ALA A 118 14.16 -13.15 -13.49
CA ALA A 118 15.55 -13.53 -13.66
C ALA A 118 16.48 -12.34 -13.33
N PRO A 119 17.71 -12.61 -12.85
CA PRO A 119 18.26 -13.93 -12.57
C PRO A 119 17.64 -14.57 -11.31
N GLN A 120 17.64 -15.89 -11.26
CA GLN A 120 17.29 -16.66 -10.07
C GLN A 120 18.54 -17.03 -9.26
N LYS A 121 18.38 -17.50 -8.03
CA LYS A 121 19.48 -17.97 -7.19
C LYS A 121 20.26 -19.09 -7.89
N GLY A 122 21.58 -18.99 -7.89
CA GLY A 122 22.47 -19.99 -8.46
C GLY A 122 23.86 -19.42 -8.76
N ILE A 123 24.64 -20.14 -9.56
CA ILE A 123 25.91 -19.64 -10.09
C ILE A 123 25.56 -18.67 -11.22
N LEU A 124 25.84 -17.39 -11.00
CA LEU A 124 25.56 -16.32 -11.95
C LEU A 124 26.81 -15.99 -12.76
N THR A 125 26.63 -15.40 -13.91
CA THR A 125 27.67 -15.11 -14.90
C THR A 125 27.91 -13.60 -15.05
N ALA A 126 28.93 -13.24 -15.83
CA ALA A 126 29.21 -11.84 -16.18
C ALA A 126 28.22 -11.24 -17.19
N ASN A 127 27.25 -12.01 -17.69
CA ASN A 127 26.29 -11.58 -18.72
C ASN A 127 24.84 -11.94 -18.35
N GLU A 128 24.44 -11.62 -17.14
CA GLU A 128 23.07 -11.86 -16.72
C GLU A 128 22.12 -10.77 -17.22
N LYS A 129 20.96 -11.20 -17.73
CA LYS A 129 19.87 -10.30 -18.10
C LYS A 129 18.84 -10.24 -16.99
N ILE A 130 18.42 -9.03 -16.68
CA ILE A 130 17.33 -8.81 -15.72
C ILE A 130 16.01 -9.01 -16.44
N THR A 131 15.19 -9.92 -15.92
CA THR A 131 13.79 -10.13 -16.37
C THR A 131 12.86 -9.86 -15.21
N ILE A 132 11.90 -9.02 -15.43
CA ILE A 132 10.87 -8.65 -14.45
C ILE A 132 9.49 -8.99 -14.98
N LYS A 133 8.55 -9.16 -14.07
CA LYS A 133 7.12 -9.22 -14.38
C LYS A 133 6.49 -7.90 -14.00
N VAL A 134 5.79 -7.29 -14.94
CA VAL A 134 5.03 -6.05 -14.73
C VAL A 134 3.53 -6.33 -14.85
N LYS A 135 2.74 -5.51 -14.17
CA LYS A 135 1.26 -5.58 -14.19
C LYS A 135 0.67 -4.18 -14.32
N ASN A 136 -0.37 -4.06 -15.12
CA ASN A 136 -1.18 -2.85 -15.18
C ASN A 136 -2.26 -2.89 -14.08
N PHE A 137 -2.14 -2.03 -13.08
CA PHE A 137 -3.09 -1.84 -11.98
C PHE A 137 -4.09 -0.70 -12.25
N GLY A 138 -3.85 0.08 -13.31
CA GLY A 138 -4.67 1.21 -13.74
C GLY A 138 -6.04 0.79 -14.26
N VAL A 139 -6.77 1.76 -14.82
CA VAL A 139 -8.09 1.54 -15.45
C VAL A 139 -8.07 1.75 -16.96
N GLN A 140 -6.90 2.02 -17.53
CA GLN A 140 -6.67 2.15 -18.97
C GLN A 140 -5.48 1.30 -19.40
N ALA A 141 -5.49 0.84 -20.64
CA ALA A 141 -4.34 0.17 -21.25
C ALA A 141 -3.15 1.14 -21.37
N VAL A 142 -1.93 0.61 -21.27
CA VAL A 142 -0.70 1.38 -21.38
C VAL A 142 0.13 0.82 -22.53
N ASP A 143 0.55 1.68 -23.44
CA ASP A 143 1.30 1.30 -24.65
C ASP A 143 2.81 1.58 -24.57
N THR A 144 3.22 2.48 -23.67
CA THR A 144 4.62 2.90 -23.52
C THR A 144 4.95 2.99 -22.04
N ILE A 145 5.87 2.12 -21.57
CA ILE A 145 6.22 2.02 -20.16
C ILE A 145 7.73 2.24 -20.00
N PRO A 146 8.18 3.44 -19.57
CA PRO A 146 9.57 3.65 -19.20
C PRO A 146 9.87 2.83 -17.93
N ILE A 147 11.02 2.15 -17.95
CA ILE A 147 11.39 1.24 -16.86
C ILE A 147 12.90 1.31 -16.62
N GLY A 148 13.33 1.00 -15.41
CA GLY A 148 14.73 0.98 -15.05
C GLY A 148 15.03 0.22 -13.78
N PHE A 149 16.30 -0.07 -13.58
CA PHE A 149 16.82 -0.61 -12.31
C PHE A 149 18.17 0.04 -11.98
N VAL A 150 18.57 -0.07 -10.72
CA VAL A 150 19.87 0.38 -10.24
C VAL A 150 20.69 -0.84 -9.83
N PHE A 151 21.92 -0.91 -10.27
CA PHE A 151 22.89 -1.93 -9.87
C PHE A 151 24.27 -1.29 -9.71
N ASN A 152 24.95 -1.51 -8.58
CA ASN A 152 26.27 -0.94 -8.27
C ASN A 152 26.35 0.58 -8.53
N ASN A 153 25.37 1.35 -8.06
CA ASN A 153 25.22 2.80 -8.24
C ASN A 153 25.06 3.26 -9.70
N SER A 154 24.92 2.34 -10.65
CA SER A 154 24.63 2.64 -12.06
C SER A 154 23.14 2.43 -12.34
N THR A 155 22.54 3.37 -13.06
CA THR A 155 21.13 3.29 -13.48
C THR A 155 21.05 2.75 -14.90
N TYR A 156 20.22 1.76 -15.11
CA TYR A 156 19.94 1.12 -16.39
C TYR A 156 18.48 1.40 -16.75
N THR A 157 18.22 1.91 -17.94
CA THR A 157 16.87 2.26 -18.39
C THR A 157 16.53 1.56 -19.69
N ASP A 158 15.24 1.27 -19.87
CA ASP A 158 14.68 0.71 -21.09
C ASP A 158 13.22 1.20 -21.23
N THR A 159 12.57 0.85 -22.33
CA THR A 159 11.16 1.18 -22.56
C THR A 159 10.43 -0.03 -23.12
N ILE A 160 9.32 -0.38 -22.49
CA ILE A 160 8.43 -1.43 -23.00
C ILE A 160 7.44 -0.77 -23.95
N PHE A 161 7.41 -1.22 -25.19
CA PHE A 161 6.42 -0.83 -26.20
C PHE A 161 5.45 -1.99 -26.39
N THR A 162 4.23 -1.86 -25.86
CA THR A 162 3.20 -2.90 -25.92
C THR A 162 1.85 -2.28 -25.59
N ASN A 163 0.76 -2.97 -25.93
CA ASN A 163 -0.55 -2.64 -25.37
C ASN A 163 -0.79 -3.54 -24.14
N LEU A 164 -0.43 -3.04 -22.95
CA LEU A 164 -0.66 -3.75 -21.69
C LEU A 164 -2.06 -3.40 -21.17
N ASP A 165 -3.01 -4.27 -21.40
CA ASP A 165 -4.40 -4.10 -20.97
C ASP A 165 -4.54 -4.11 -19.44
N VAL A 166 -5.67 -3.62 -18.97
CA VAL A 166 -6.01 -3.55 -17.54
C VAL A 166 -5.95 -4.93 -16.88
N ASN A 167 -5.28 -5.03 -15.73
CA ASN A 167 -5.02 -6.25 -14.96
C ASN A 167 -4.17 -7.31 -15.66
N VAL A 168 -3.65 -7.06 -16.85
CA VAL A 168 -2.74 -7.97 -17.55
C VAL A 168 -1.33 -7.88 -16.98
N GLU A 169 -0.66 -9.02 -16.95
CA GLU A 169 0.75 -9.18 -16.56
C GLU A 169 1.58 -9.58 -17.77
N MET A 170 2.82 -9.12 -17.81
CA MET A 170 3.78 -9.56 -18.81
C MET A 170 5.19 -9.60 -18.25
N ASP A 171 6.02 -10.47 -18.82
CA ASP A 171 7.44 -10.50 -18.54
C ASP A 171 8.19 -9.57 -19.51
N PHE A 172 9.15 -8.84 -18.99
CA PHE A 172 10.05 -7.98 -19.78
C PHE A 172 11.50 -8.25 -19.40
N THR A 173 12.34 -8.46 -20.42
CA THR A 173 13.78 -8.65 -20.25
C THR A 173 14.52 -7.41 -20.75
N PHE A 174 15.32 -6.80 -19.88
CA PHE A 174 16.14 -5.64 -20.23
C PHE A 174 17.15 -6.01 -21.32
N ASN A 175 17.41 -5.07 -22.25
CA ASN A 175 18.38 -5.26 -23.32
C ASN A 175 19.81 -5.35 -22.79
N THR A 176 20.13 -4.61 -21.72
CA THR A 176 21.45 -4.57 -21.10
C THR A 176 21.67 -5.77 -20.17
N SER A 177 22.86 -6.37 -20.25
CA SER A 177 23.33 -7.38 -19.28
C SER A 177 24.16 -6.74 -18.18
N ILE A 178 24.21 -7.39 -17.03
CA ILE A 178 25.05 -7.01 -15.89
C ILE A 178 25.93 -8.17 -15.45
N ASP A 179 27.07 -7.84 -14.86
CA ASP A 179 28.00 -8.85 -14.30
C ASP A 179 27.58 -9.21 -12.87
N LEU A 180 27.14 -10.44 -12.67
CA LEU A 180 26.81 -11.02 -11.37
C LEU A 180 27.71 -12.22 -11.01
N SER A 181 28.87 -12.35 -11.65
CA SER A 181 29.79 -13.46 -11.45
C SER A 181 30.56 -13.41 -10.12
N THR A 182 30.58 -12.25 -9.46
CA THR A 182 31.21 -12.06 -8.14
C THR A 182 30.16 -11.82 -7.08
N GLU A 183 30.30 -12.50 -5.94
CA GLU A 183 29.47 -12.22 -4.75
C GLU A 183 29.74 -10.78 -4.25
N GLY A 184 28.66 -10.04 -3.98
CA GLY A 184 28.72 -8.68 -3.46
C GLY A 184 28.81 -8.63 -1.94
#